data_633d3328541172ccf22d769f72085720
#
_entry.id   633d3328541172ccf22d769f72085720
#
_cell.length_a   1.000
_cell.length_b   1.000
_cell.length_c   1.000
_cell.angle_alpha   90.00
_cell.angle_beta   90.00
_cell.angle_gamma   90.00
#
_symmetry.space_group_name_H-M   'P 1'
#
loop_
_entity.id
_entity.type
_entity.pdbx_description
1 polymer ?
#
loop_
_entity_poly.entity_id
_entity_poly.type
_entity_poly.pdbx_seq_one_letter_code
_entity_poly.pdbx_strand_id
1 'polypeptide(L)'
;MTDSSRRIVLGALLLGIGVMFAATVAWRLDGKPLVHDHGTAATAQAPAQMPPAQPAPGTPDKAKMEQAAQSPQAMAIMGLMQKMKENPNDVDTLLALAQTFAEQGDMEGAKDMRQRATVAAPSDHRPPYLLGVVLGGQGKWQEAAEQLERSVALKDDASARYSLGVIWRYHLKDEAKARPHFDMAAKLSSDPALASMIKAELDKTPEAK
;
A
#
# COMPACT_ATOMS: atom_id res chain seq x y z
N MET A 1 15.65 -32.46 -9.95
CA MET A 1 16.03 -32.36 -8.52
C MET A 1 15.42 -33.55 -7.81
N THR A 2 16.25 -34.41 -7.24
CA THR A 2 15.81 -35.66 -6.57
C THR A 2 15.16 -35.35 -5.23
N ASP A 3 14.24 -36.20 -4.82
CA ASP A 3 13.45 -36.08 -3.56
C ASP A 3 14.32 -35.90 -2.30
N SER A 4 15.53 -36.47 -2.32
CA SER A 4 16.53 -36.30 -1.28
C SER A 4 17.03 -34.87 -1.10
N SER A 5 17.17 -34.11 -2.19
CA SER A 5 17.62 -32.70 -2.13
C SER A 5 16.57 -31.77 -1.52
N ARG A 6 15.27 -32.08 -1.74
CA ARG A 6 14.17 -31.32 -1.13
C ARG A 6 14.09 -31.54 0.38
N ARG A 7 14.33 -32.77 0.86
CA ARG A 7 14.30 -33.11 2.30
C ARG A 7 15.45 -32.45 3.04
N ILE A 8 16.63 -32.34 2.42
CA ILE A 8 17.80 -31.69 3.03
C ILE A 8 17.58 -30.16 3.13
N VAL A 9 17.01 -29.52 2.12
CA VAL A 9 16.73 -28.08 2.13
C VAL A 9 15.64 -27.74 3.14
N LEU A 10 14.56 -28.54 3.25
CA LEU A 10 13.51 -28.35 4.26
C LEU A 10 14.07 -28.58 5.68
N GLY A 11 14.93 -29.57 5.90
CA GLY A 11 15.55 -29.84 7.20
C GLY A 11 16.46 -28.70 7.66
N ALA A 12 17.25 -28.12 6.75
CA ALA A 12 18.13 -26.98 7.05
C ALA A 12 17.32 -25.69 7.38
N LEU A 13 16.19 -25.48 6.72
CA LEU A 13 15.33 -24.32 6.97
C LEU A 13 14.63 -24.40 8.33
N LEU A 14 14.17 -25.57 8.74
CA LEU A 14 13.55 -25.81 10.06
C LEU A 14 14.54 -25.71 11.21
N LEU A 15 15.81 -26.14 11.01
CA LEU A 15 16.87 -25.99 11.99
C LEU A 15 17.27 -24.51 12.19
N GLY A 16 17.32 -23.72 11.11
CA GLY A 16 17.60 -22.29 11.18
C GLY A 16 16.57 -21.49 11.97
N ILE A 17 15.29 -21.80 11.82
CA ILE A 17 14.18 -21.15 12.55
C ILE A 17 14.20 -21.56 14.04
N GLY A 18 14.50 -22.81 14.36
CA GLY A 18 14.60 -23.32 15.73
C GLY A 18 15.71 -22.64 16.54
N VAL A 19 16.88 -22.39 15.93
CA VAL A 19 18.00 -21.72 16.60
C VAL A 19 17.71 -20.24 16.85
N MET A 20 17.03 -19.53 15.95
CA MET A 20 16.63 -18.13 16.17
C MET A 20 15.59 -18.00 17.29
N PHE A 21 14.65 -18.95 17.41
CA PHE A 21 13.64 -18.92 18.47
C PHE A 21 14.22 -19.24 19.83
N ALA A 22 15.18 -20.18 19.91
CA ALA A 22 15.87 -20.52 21.17
C ALA A 22 16.73 -19.36 21.69
N ALA A 23 17.39 -18.60 20.80
CA ALA A 23 18.20 -17.44 21.19
C ALA A 23 17.35 -16.29 21.75
N THR A 24 16.15 -16.04 21.19
CA THR A 24 15.24 -14.99 21.67
C THR A 24 14.59 -15.36 23.01
N VAL A 25 14.31 -16.63 23.27
CA VAL A 25 13.74 -17.10 24.55
C VAL A 25 14.80 -17.09 25.64
N ALA A 26 16.04 -17.51 25.36
CA ALA A 26 17.15 -17.47 26.31
C ALA A 26 17.48 -16.05 26.77
N TRP A 27 17.45 -15.07 25.84
CA TRP A 27 17.68 -13.65 26.18
C TRP A 27 16.58 -13.04 27.05
N ARG A 28 15.37 -13.59 27.01
CA ARG A 28 14.21 -13.13 27.80
C ARG A 28 14.16 -13.77 29.21
N LEU A 29 14.88 -14.86 29.42
CA LEU A 29 14.92 -15.56 30.71
C LEU A 29 16.10 -15.13 31.62
N ASP A 30 17.10 -14.41 31.06
CA ASP A 30 18.17 -13.76 31.83
C ASP A 30 17.70 -12.46 32.47
N GLY A 31 16.58 -12.55 33.19
CA GLY A 31 16.03 -11.45 33.98
C GLY A 31 16.94 -11.10 35.13
N LYS A 32 17.87 -10.15 34.92
CA LYS A 32 18.54 -9.48 36.03
C LYS A 32 17.51 -8.64 36.79
N PRO A 33 17.29 -8.89 38.09
CA PRO A 33 16.40 -8.05 38.88
C PRO A 33 17.00 -6.66 39.02
N LEU A 34 16.24 -5.63 38.63
CA LEU A 34 16.54 -4.22 38.91
C LEU A 34 16.34 -4.00 40.42
N VAL A 35 17.37 -4.30 41.21
CA VAL A 35 17.40 -3.89 42.61
C VAL A 35 17.81 -2.41 42.62
N HIS A 36 16.87 -1.54 42.93
CA HIS A 36 17.15 -0.16 43.31
C HIS A 36 17.60 -0.15 44.76
N ASP A 37 18.91 -0.09 44.96
CA ASP A 37 19.48 0.13 46.28
C ASP A 37 19.55 1.64 46.55
N HIS A 38 18.70 2.12 47.46
CA HIS A 38 18.76 3.46 47.99
C HIS A 38 19.76 3.50 49.17
N GLY A 39 21.06 3.55 48.85
CA GLY A 39 22.11 3.79 49.81
C GLY A 39 22.35 5.28 49.98
N THR A 40 21.96 5.82 51.12
CA THR A 40 22.32 7.18 51.60
C THR A 40 23.79 7.25 51.92
N ALA A 41 24.54 8.12 51.25
CA ALA A 41 25.75 8.72 51.74
C ALA A 41 25.98 10.10 51.09
N ALA A 42 25.80 11.14 51.90
CA ALA A 42 26.09 12.50 51.55
C ALA A 42 27.62 12.71 51.57
N THR A 43 28.20 13.07 50.45
CA THR A 43 29.44 13.83 50.37
C THR A 43 29.32 14.92 49.32
N ALA A 44 29.41 16.16 49.80
CA ALA A 44 29.40 17.36 48.97
C ALA A 44 30.64 17.41 48.09
N GLN A 45 30.46 17.35 46.78
CA GLN A 45 31.45 17.74 45.78
C GLN A 45 30.85 18.77 44.84
N ALA A 46 31.65 19.80 44.52
CA ALA A 46 31.33 20.97 43.70
C ALA A 46 30.75 20.62 42.33
N PRO A 47 29.98 21.52 41.70
CA PRO A 47 29.30 21.25 40.45
C PRO A 47 30.31 21.11 39.30
N ALA A 48 30.56 19.87 38.87
CA ALA A 48 31.21 19.60 37.61
C ALA A 48 30.26 20.04 36.48
N GLN A 49 30.74 20.88 35.60
CA GLN A 49 30.04 21.31 34.38
C GLN A 49 29.68 20.07 33.60
N MET A 50 28.38 19.81 33.49
CA MET A 50 27.83 18.78 32.60
C MET A 50 28.17 19.17 31.15
N PRO A 51 28.75 18.27 30.34
CA PRO A 51 28.83 18.50 28.91
C PRO A 51 27.44 18.66 28.34
N PRO A 52 27.24 19.46 27.27
CA PRO A 52 25.93 19.61 26.67
C PRO A 52 25.37 18.25 26.29
N ALA A 53 24.15 17.97 26.75
CA ALA A 53 23.44 16.70 26.51
C ALA A 53 23.39 16.44 25.01
N GLN A 54 24.06 15.37 24.57
CA GLN A 54 23.87 14.88 23.22
C GLN A 54 22.41 14.42 23.08
N PRO A 55 21.69 14.82 22.00
CA PRO A 55 20.33 14.38 21.78
C PRO A 55 20.32 12.84 21.71
N ALA A 56 19.40 12.22 22.44
CA ALA A 56 19.23 10.78 22.45
C ALA A 56 19.01 10.26 21.02
N PRO A 57 19.62 9.13 20.62
CA PRO A 57 19.41 8.55 19.30
C PRO A 57 17.93 8.15 19.17
N GLY A 58 17.17 8.84 18.32
CA GLY A 58 15.76 8.59 18.05
C GLY A 58 14.81 9.77 18.22
N THR A 59 15.23 10.92 18.71
CA THR A 59 14.42 12.15 18.64
C THR A 59 14.45 12.66 17.19
N PRO A 60 13.30 12.75 16.50
CA PRO A 60 13.26 13.34 15.17
C PRO A 60 13.77 14.77 15.24
N ASP A 61 14.68 15.10 14.34
CA ASP A 61 15.26 16.42 14.22
C ASP A 61 14.15 17.45 13.96
N LYS A 62 13.89 18.33 14.92
CA LYS A 62 12.79 19.31 14.86
C LYS A 62 12.86 20.17 13.59
N ALA A 63 14.07 20.50 13.14
CA ALA A 63 14.28 21.23 11.89
C ALA A 63 13.88 20.43 10.66
N LYS A 64 14.12 19.11 10.65
CA LYS A 64 13.67 18.22 9.57
C LYS A 64 12.14 18.03 9.55
N MET A 65 11.51 17.98 10.72
CA MET A 65 10.06 17.92 10.82
C MET A 65 9.40 19.23 10.34
N GLU A 66 9.94 20.37 10.71
CA GLU A 66 9.45 21.68 10.26
C GLU A 66 9.65 21.86 8.75
N GLN A 67 10.78 21.41 8.20
CA GLN A 67 11.05 21.43 6.77
C GLN A 67 10.15 20.45 6.00
N ALA A 68 9.88 19.28 6.53
CA ALA A 68 8.93 18.33 5.95
C ALA A 68 7.49 18.88 5.95
N ALA A 69 7.08 19.58 7.01
CA ALA A 69 5.78 20.23 7.10
C ALA A 69 5.60 21.40 6.12
N GLN A 70 6.68 21.99 5.64
CA GLN A 70 6.69 23.06 4.64
C GLN A 70 6.89 22.55 3.21
N SER A 71 6.93 21.23 3.00
CA SER A 71 7.02 20.67 1.66
C SER A 71 5.75 20.99 0.84
N PRO A 72 5.86 21.17 -0.49
CA PRO A 72 4.69 21.40 -1.34
C PRO A 72 3.63 20.33 -1.18
N GLN A 73 4.03 19.08 -0.96
CA GLN A 73 3.11 17.96 -0.71
C GLN A 73 2.37 18.11 0.62
N ALA A 74 3.08 18.47 1.70
CA ALA A 74 2.44 18.69 3.01
C ALA A 74 1.43 19.85 2.95
N MET A 75 1.77 20.93 2.27
CA MET A 75 0.85 22.05 2.06
C MET A 75 -0.37 21.65 1.22
N ALA A 76 -0.18 20.84 0.17
CA ALA A 76 -1.29 20.32 -0.62
C ALA A 76 -2.25 19.46 0.23
N ILE A 77 -1.71 18.56 1.05
CA ILE A 77 -2.51 17.74 1.98
C ILE A 77 -3.28 18.63 2.97
N MET A 78 -2.62 19.61 3.56
CA MET A 78 -3.27 20.53 4.50
C MET A 78 -4.44 21.28 3.83
N GLY A 79 -4.26 21.74 2.60
CA GLY A 79 -5.31 22.38 1.81
C GLY A 79 -6.48 21.45 1.50
N LEU A 80 -6.21 20.20 1.13
CA LEU A 80 -7.24 19.19 0.89
C LEU A 80 -7.95 18.79 2.19
N MET A 81 -7.22 18.66 3.31
CA MET A 81 -7.82 18.40 4.62
C MET A 81 -8.72 19.54 5.09
N GLN A 82 -8.36 20.79 4.77
CA GLN A 82 -9.23 21.93 5.06
C GLN A 82 -10.52 21.85 4.24
N LYS A 83 -10.45 21.58 2.94
CA LYS A 83 -11.64 21.37 2.09
C LYS A 83 -12.50 20.22 2.60
N MET A 84 -11.89 19.12 3.05
CA MET A 84 -12.61 17.99 3.62
C MET A 84 -13.33 18.34 4.94
N LYS A 85 -12.81 19.27 5.74
CA LYS A 85 -13.52 19.79 6.93
C LYS A 85 -14.76 20.59 6.56
N GLU A 86 -14.68 21.34 5.47
CA GLU A 86 -15.80 22.16 4.95
C GLU A 86 -16.87 21.28 4.28
N ASN A 87 -16.44 20.30 3.50
CA ASN A 87 -17.29 19.31 2.85
C ASN A 87 -16.69 17.89 2.96
N PRO A 88 -17.07 17.11 4.00
CA PRO A 88 -16.51 15.77 4.24
C PRO A 88 -16.82 14.73 3.17
N ASN A 89 -17.81 15.00 2.31
CA ASN A 89 -18.28 14.08 1.27
C ASN A 89 -17.97 14.59 -0.16
N ASP A 90 -17.11 15.61 -0.30
CA ASP A 90 -16.69 16.08 -1.60
C ASP A 90 -15.80 15.03 -2.29
N VAL A 91 -16.35 14.42 -3.35
CA VAL A 91 -15.72 13.29 -4.07
C VAL A 91 -14.37 13.69 -4.65
N ASP A 92 -14.27 14.90 -5.21
CA ASP A 92 -13.04 15.38 -5.83
C ASP A 92 -11.93 15.58 -4.79
N THR A 93 -12.26 16.13 -3.63
CA THR A 93 -11.32 16.25 -2.50
C THR A 93 -10.90 14.88 -1.96
N LEU A 94 -11.83 13.93 -1.80
CA LEU A 94 -11.52 12.58 -1.36
C LEU A 94 -10.62 11.84 -2.35
N LEU A 95 -10.87 11.97 -3.66
CA LEU A 95 -10.03 11.36 -4.69
C LEU A 95 -8.65 12.02 -4.78
N ALA A 96 -8.56 13.34 -4.60
CA ALA A 96 -7.29 14.06 -4.56
C ALA A 96 -6.44 13.65 -3.34
N LEU A 97 -7.04 13.51 -2.14
CA LEU A 97 -6.37 12.98 -0.95
C LEU A 97 -5.89 11.55 -1.19
N ALA A 98 -6.74 10.69 -1.78
CA ALA A 98 -6.39 9.33 -2.11
C ALA A 98 -5.18 9.25 -3.05
N GLN A 99 -5.11 10.12 -4.04
CA GLN A 99 -3.98 10.21 -4.95
C GLN A 99 -2.70 10.62 -4.19
N THR A 100 -2.79 11.65 -3.37
CA THR A 100 -1.64 12.15 -2.61
C THR A 100 -1.11 11.11 -1.62
N PHE A 101 -1.98 10.35 -0.94
CA PHE A 101 -1.58 9.24 -0.07
C PHE A 101 -0.88 8.12 -0.86
N ALA A 102 -1.41 7.77 -2.05
CA ALA A 102 -0.78 6.78 -2.91
C ALA A 102 0.63 7.19 -3.35
N GLU A 103 0.83 8.46 -3.71
CA GLU A 103 2.14 9.02 -4.08
C GLU A 103 3.16 8.99 -2.93
N GLN A 104 2.68 9.03 -1.68
CA GLN A 104 3.50 8.89 -0.47
C GLN A 104 3.72 7.44 -0.06
N GLY A 105 3.12 6.47 -0.78
CA GLY A 105 3.19 5.05 -0.44
C GLY A 105 2.19 4.62 0.64
N ASP A 106 1.35 5.53 1.15
CA ASP A 106 0.26 5.19 2.07
C ASP A 106 -0.93 4.61 1.30
N MET A 107 -0.81 3.32 0.96
CA MET A 107 -1.83 2.60 0.20
C MET A 107 -3.12 2.37 1.01
N GLU A 108 -3.04 2.26 2.33
CA GLU A 108 -4.23 2.09 3.17
C GLU A 108 -5.00 3.41 3.28
N GLY A 109 -4.33 4.54 3.51
CA GLY A 109 -4.96 5.85 3.47
C GLY A 109 -5.59 6.16 2.11
N ALA A 110 -4.91 5.82 1.03
CA ALA A 110 -5.43 5.96 -0.34
C ALA A 110 -6.69 5.13 -0.57
N LYS A 111 -6.70 3.88 -0.10
CA LYS A 111 -7.86 2.98 -0.18
C LYS A 111 -9.05 3.53 0.61
N ASP A 112 -8.82 3.99 1.85
CA ASP A 112 -9.83 4.55 2.72
C ASP A 112 -10.54 5.75 2.08
N MET A 113 -9.78 6.69 1.52
CA MET A 113 -10.35 7.87 0.86
C MET A 113 -11.16 7.47 -0.38
N ARG A 114 -10.72 6.48 -1.17
CA ARG A 114 -11.50 5.99 -2.34
C ARG A 114 -12.77 5.27 -1.92
N GLN A 115 -12.73 4.51 -0.84
CA GLN A 115 -13.92 3.85 -0.30
C GLN A 115 -14.95 4.88 0.19
N ARG A 116 -14.52 5.93 0.89
CA ARG A 116 -15.39 7.04 1.29
C ARG A 116 -15.97 7.76 0.08
N ALA A 117 -15.19 8.02 -0.95
CA ALA A 117 -15.66 8.62 -2.20
C ALA A 117 -16.74 7.75 -2.88
N THR A 118 -16.57 6.41 -2.84
CA THR A 118 -17.57 5.46 -3.37
C THR A 118 -18.89 5.54 -2.61
N VAL A 119 -18.85 5.73 -1.30
CA VAL A 119 -20.04 5.89 -0.46
C VAL A 119 -20.68 7.26 -0.68
N ALA A 120 -19.88 8.32 -0.83
CA ALA A 120 -20.35 9.68 -1.03
C ALA A 120 -21.06 9.87 -2.39
N ALA A 121 -20.59 9.18 -3.43
CA ALA A 121 -21.19 9.23 -4.77
C ALA A 121 -21.35 7.82 -5.36
N PRO A 122 -22.42 7.09 -5.00
CA PRO A 122 -22.63 5.70 -5.43
C PRO A 122 -22.79 5.52 -6.94
N SER A 123 -23.17 6.59 -7.66
CA SER A 123 -23.34 6.61 -9.12
C SER A 123 -22.10 7.11 -9.88
N ASP A 124 -21.05 7.56 -9.19
CA ASP A 124 -19.80 7.96 -9.81
C ASP A 124 -18.92 6.72 -10.08
N HIS A 125 -18.50 6.54 -11.31
CA HIS A 125 -17.65 5.41 -11.73
C HIS A 125 -16.18 5.55 -11.31
N ARG A 126 -15.69 6.78 -11.04
CA ARG A 126 -14.29 7.07 -10.74
C ARG A 126 -13.81 6.44 -9.43
N PRO A 127 -14.52 6.57 -8.30
CA PRO A 127 -14.09 5.96 -7.05
C PRO A 127 -13.90 4.43 -7.13
N PRO A 128 -14.85 3.63 -7.64
CA PRO A 128 -14.64 2.19 -7.78
C PRO A 128 -13.53 1.83 -8.78
N TYR A 129 -13.36 2.59 -9.87
CA TYR A 129 -12.23 2.42 -10.79
C TYR A 129 -10.90 2.55 -10.05
N LEU A 130 -10.70 3.68 -9.37
CA LEU A 130 -9.45 3.97 -8.65
C LEU A 130 -9.21 3.00 -7.49
N LEU A 131 -10.28 2.55 -6.81
CA LEU A 131 -10.17 1.52 -5.78
C LEU A 131 -9.72 0.18 -6.36
N GLY A 132 -10.28 -0.23 -7.50
CA GLY A 132 -9.87 -1.43 -8.21
C GLY A 132 -8.39 -1.41 -8.62
N VAL A 133 -7.89 -0.28 -9.11
CA VAL A 133 -6.46 -0.11 -9.45
C VAL A 133 -5.56 -0.29 -8.22
N VAL A 134 -5.93 0.30 -7.07
CA VAL A 134 -5.14 0.15 -5.83
C VAL A 134 -5.17 -1.29 -5.30
N LEU A 135 -6.33 -1.93 -5.29
CA LEU A 135 -6.47 -3.33 -4.88
C LEU A 135 -5.63 -4.25 -5.78
N GLY A 136 -5.62 -3.99 -7.10
CA GLY A 136 -4.73 -4.67 -8.03
C GLY A 136 -3.24 -4.48 -7.69
N GLY A 137 -2.81 -3.26 -7.37
CA GLY A 137 -1.45 -2.98 -6.91
C GLY A 137 -1.08 -3.70 -5.60
N GLN A 138 -2.07 -4.02 -4.76
CA GLN A 138 -1.91 -4.82 -3.52
C GLN A 138 -1.98 -6.33 -3.76
N GLY A 139 -2.18 -6.80 -5.00
CA GLY A 139 -2.33 -8.21 -5.32
C GLY A 139 -3.71 -8.81 -4.97
N LYS A 140 -4.68 -7.98 -4.59
CA LYS A 140 -6.05 -8.37 -4.25
C LYS A 140 -6.91 -8.46 -5.52
N TRP A 141 -6.55 -9.41 -6.40
CA TRP A 141 -7.04 -9.44 -7.78
C TRP A 141 -8.55 -9.63 -7.91
N GLN A 142 -9.14 -10.47 -7.05
CA GLN A 142 -10.58 -10.71 -7.07
C GLN A 142 -11.36 -9.45 -6.65
N GLU A 143 -10.95 -8.81 -5.53
CA GLU A 143 -11.55 -7.57 -5.05
C GLU A 143 -11.36 -6.43 -6.07
N ALA A 144 -10.19 -6.39 -6.74
CA ALA A 144 -9.91 -5.42 -7.79
C ALA A 144 -10.87 -5.58 -8.98
N ALA A 145 -11.09 -6.83 -9.44
CA ALA A 145 -12.03 -7.13 -10.52
C ALA A 145 -13.46 -6.69 -10.15
N GLU A 146 -13.94 -6.99 -8.95
CA GLU A 146 -15.26 -6.59 -8.47
C GLU A 146 -15.46 -5.06 -8.48
N GLN A 147 -14.46 -4.29 -8.05
CA GLN A 147 -14.55 -2.83 -8.09
C GLN A 147 -14.51 -2.28 -9.52
N LEU A 148 -13.69 -2.85 -10.40
CA LEU A 148 -13.66 -2.46 -11.81
C LEU A 148 -14.95 -2.84 -12.54
N GLU A 149 -15.56 -4.00 -12.27
CA GLU A 149 -16.86 -4.39 -12.80
C GLU A 149 -17.95 -3.40 -12.36
N ARG A 150 -17.94 -2.97 -11.09
CA ARG A 150 -18.83 -1.93 -10.60
C ARG A 150 -18.62 -0.61 -11.35
N SER A 151 -17.37 -0.21 -11.59
CA SER A 151 -17.07 0.98 -12.38
C SER A 151 -17.65 0.90 -13.79
N VAL A 152 -17.41 -0.21 -14.48
CA VAL A 152 -17.92 -0.46 -15.84
C VAL A 152 -19.45 -0.47 -15.88
N ALA A 153 -20.11 -1.00 -14.86
CA ALA A 153 -21.57 -0.98 -14.76
C ALA A 153 -22.14 0.43 -14.62
N LEU A 154 -21.40 1.35 -13.99
CA LEU A 154 -21.78 2.76 -13.86
C LEU A 154 -21.48 3.55 -15.13
N LYS A 155 -20.32 3.29 -15.74
CA LYS A 155 -19.90 3.90 -17.00
C LYS A 155 -18.93 2.96 -17.70
N ASP A 156 -19.31 2.51 -18.89
CA ASP A 156 -18.43 1.68 -19.71
C ASP A 156 -17.26 2.51 -20.27
N ASP A 157 -16.06 2.14 -19.86
CA ASP A 157 -14.82 2.88 -20.12
C ASP A 157 -13.70 1.96 -20.59
N ALA A 158 -12.94 2.40 -21.60
CA ALA A 158 -11.88 1.61 -22.21
C ALA A 158 -10.79 1.21 -21.21
N SER A 159 -10.39 2.12 -20.31
CA SER A 159 -9.33 1.87 -19.33
C SER A 159 -9.77 0.85 -18.28
N ALA A 160 -11.01 0.94 -17.80
CA ALA A 160 -11.58 -0.02 -16.86
C ALA A 160 -11.72 -1.41 -17.51
N ARG A 161 -12.19 -1.46 -18.74
CA ARG A 161 -12.27 -2.70 -19.54
C ARG A 161 -10.90 -3.34 -19.78
N TYR A 162 -9.90 -2.54 -20.15
CA TYR A 162 -8.53 -3.02 -20.31
C TYR A 162 -7.98 -3.60 -19.00
N SER A 163 -8.16 -2.88 -17.89
CA SER A 163 -7.70 -3.33 -16.57
C SER A 163 -8.36 -4.67 -16.16
N LEU A 164 -9.67 -4.83 -16.40
CA LEU A 164 -10.37 -6.10 -16.18
C LEU A 164 -9.78 -7.22 -17.04
N GLY A 165 -9.56 -6.98 -18.32
CA GLY A 165 -8.94 -7.95 -19.21
C GLY A 165 -7.58 -8.42 -18.71
N VAL A 166 -6.74 -7.48 -18.26
CA VAL A 166 -5.41 -7.79 -17.67
C VAL A 166 -5.55 -8.64 -16.41
N ILE A 167 -6.44 -8.25 -15.48
CA ILE A 167 -6.64 -9.00 -14.22
C ILE A 167 -7.13 -10.42 -14.53
N TRP A 168 -8.15 -10.59 -15.36
CA TRP A 168 -8.67 -11.90 -15.68
C TRP A 168 -7.65 -12.79 -16.40
N ARG A 169 -6.88 -12.24 -17.35
CA ARG A 169 -5.87 -13.01 -18.11
C ARG A 169 -4.69 -13.42 -17.26
N TYR A 170 -4.04 -12.45 -16.62
CA TYR A 170 -2.72 -12.65 -16.02
C TYR A 170 -2.76 -13.09 -14.56
N HIS A 171 -3.77 -12.68 -13.82
CA HIS A 171 -3.82 -12.92 -12.38
C HIS A 171 -4.85 -13.98 -11.99
N LEU A 172 -6.04 -13.92 -12.55
CA LEU A 172 -7.11 -14.88 -12.28
C LEU A 172 -7.12 -16.06 -13.26
N LYS A 173 -6.30 -15.98 -14.34
CA LYS A 173 -6.12 -17.06 -15.34
C LYS A 173 -7.40 -17.50 -16.03
N ASP A 174 -8.31 -16.58 -16.27
CA ASP A 174 -9.61 -16.82 -16.96
C ASP A 174 -9.64 -16.05 -18.28
N GLU A 175 -9.17 -16.69 -19.34
CA GLU A 175 -9.15 -16.10 -20.68
C GLU A 175 -10.56 -15.89 -21.25
N ALA A 176 -11.51 -16.74 -20.89
CA ALA A 176 -12.90 -16.61 -21.35
C ALA A 176 -13.55 -15.32 -20.85
N LYS A 177 -13.19 -14.87 -19.65
CA LYS A 177 -13.61 -13.58 -19.12
C LYS A 177 -12.74 -12.42 -19.61
N ALA A 178 -11.43 -12.64 -19.81
CA ALA A 178 -10.52 -11.58 -20.23
C ALA A 178 -10.82 -11.04 -21.63
N ARG A 179 -11.02 -11.95 -22.59
CA ARG A 179 -11.17 -11.61 -24.01
C ARG A 179 -12.29 -10.62 -24.29
N PRO A 180 -13.54 -10.82 -23.80
CA PRO A 180 -14.63 -9.87 -24.00
C PRO A 180 -14.32 -8.45 -23.48
N HIS A 181 -13.53 -8.33 -22.41
CA HIS A 181 -13.14 -7.03 -21.88
C HIS A 181 -12.16 -6.32 -22.82
N PHE A 182 -11.17 -7.02 -23.38
CA PHE A 182 -10.28 -6.44 -24.38
C PHE A 182 -11.01 -6.05 -25.67
N ASP A 183 -11.93 -6.90 -26.15
CA ASP A 183 -12.74 -6.62 -27.34
C ASP A 183 -13.60 -5.34 -27.14
N MET A 184 -14.17 -5.16 -25.94
CA MET A 184 -14.94 -3.96 -25.62
C MET A 184 -14.04 -2.75 -25.44
N ALA A 185 -12.89 -2.90 -24.77
CA ALA A 185 -11.91 -1.83 -24.62
C ALA A 185 -11.46 -1.30 -26.01
N ALA A 186 -11.24 -2.18 -26.98
CA ALA A 186 -10.87 -1.79 -28.35
C ALA A 186 -11.93 -0.94 -29.04
N LYS A 187 -13.22 -1.23 -28.79
CA LYS A 187 -14.34 -0.48 -29.36
C LYS A 187 -14.51 0.91 -28.73
N LEU A 188 -14.18 1.03 -27.44
CA LEU A 188 -14.37 2.26 -26.66
C LEU A 188 -13.15 3.18 -26.68
N SER A 189 -11.96 2.65 -26.99
CA SER A 189 -10.71 3.42 -26.92
C SER A 189 -10.62 4.46 -28.04
N SER A 190 -10.47 5.71 -27.65
CA SER A 190 -10.10 6.83 -28.54
C SER A 190 -8.63 7.25 -28.36
N ASP A 191 -7.95 6.74 -27.33
CA ASP A 191 -6.53 6.97 -27.06
C ASP A 191 -5.67 6.00 -27.89
N PRO A 192 -4.79 6.51 -28.80
CA PRO A 192 -3.93 5.66 -29.63
C PRO A 192 -2.96 4.78 -28.82
N ALA A 193 -2.46 5.26 -27.67
CA ALA A 193 -1.55 4.49 -26.84
C ALA A 193 -2.28 3.30 -26.19
N LEU A 194 -3.45 3.53 -25.62
CA LEU A 194 -4.28 2.48 -25.04
C LEU A 194 -4.76 1.50 -26.13
N ALA A 195 -5.15 1.99 -27.30
CA ALA A 195 -5.57 1.14 -28.42
C ALA A 195 -4.45 0.21 -28.89
N SER A 196 -3.19 0.70 -28.91
CA SER A 196 -2.02 -0.13 -29.22
C SER A 196 -1.79 -1.23 -28.18
N MET A 197 -1.92 -0.91 -26.89
CA MET A 197 -1.81 -1.88 -25.80
C MET A 197 -2.91 -2.96 -25.88
N ILE A 198 -4.15 -2.55 -26.14
CA ILE A 198 -5.28 -3.46 -26.28
C ILE A 198 -5.07 -4.41 -27.47
N LYS A 199 -4.62 -3.86 -28.62
CA LYS A 199 -4.32 -4.66 -29.79
C LYS A 199 -3.24 -5.71 -29.49
N ALA A 200 -2.16 -5.32 -28.83
CA ALA A 200 -1.12 -6.26 -28.44
C ALA A 200 -1.65 -7.40 -27.54
N GLU A 201 -2.64 -7.11 -26.70
CA GLU A 201 -3.31 -8.16 -25.89
C GLU A 201 -4.21 -9.06 -26.76
N LEU A 202 -4.96 -8.52 -27.70
CA LEU A 202 -5.85 -9.28 -28.58
C LEU A 202 -5.08 -10.18 -29.55
N ASP A 203 -3.88 -9.79 -29.96
CA ASP A 203 -3.02 -10.54 -30.87
C ASP A 203 -2.31 -11.74 -30.18
N LYS A 204 -2.30 -11.80 -28.83
CA LYS A 204 -1.77 -12.95 -28.10
C LYS A 204 -2.70 -14.16 -28.24
N THR A 205 -2.13 -15.26 -28.67
CA THR A 205 -2.82 -16.56 -28.66
C THR A 205 -2.99 -17.00 -27.20
N PRO A 206 -4.18 -17.49 -26.80
CA PRO A 206 -4.37 -18.09 -25.49
C PRO A 206 -3.36 -19.23 -25.27
N GLU A 207 -2.61 -19.20 -24.16
CA GLU A 207 -1.78 -20.34 -23.78
C GLU A 207 -2.69 -21.58 -23.62
N ALA A 208 -2.44 -22.61 -24.41
CA ALA A 208 -3.13 -23.89 -24.24
C ALA A 208 -2.80 -24.44 -22.85
N LYS A 209 -3.85 -24.70 -22.06
CA LYS A 209 -3.71 -25.39 -20.76
C LYS A 209 -3.43 -26.87 -20.95
#